data_ff21c14e8af912f5f64cf5bf99be4438
#
_entry.id   ff21c14e8af912f5f64cf5bf99be4438
#
_cell.length_a   1.000
_cell.length_b   1.000
_cell.length_c   1.000
_cell.angle_alpha   90.00
_cell.angle_beta   90.00
_cell.angle_gamma   90.00
#
_symmetry.space_group_name_H-M   'P 1'
#
loop_
_entity.id
_entity.type
_entity.pdbx_description
1 polymer ?
#
loop_
_entity_poly.entity_id
_entity_poly.type
_entity_poly.pdbx_seq_one_letter_code
_entity_poly.pdbx_strand_id
1 'polypeptide(L)'
;MDKRPFTCCFTGHRNLPAGQEEEIWRRVHTCLEPLLEEGVRYFGVGGALGFDTLVAEKLLALRESRPQMRIILVQPFPGYQSRWTHAQQARAAAVEARVDKVVACCQTPGREAFLARDRHLVDGSSCCIAWCTRTTGGTAYTLRYAQKQGLRVWNVALTGEWA
;
A
#
# COMPACT_ATOMS: atom_id res chain seq x y z
N MET A 1 18.12 -14.39 0.91
CA MET A 1 17.65 -13.91 -0.42
C MET A 1 17.10 -12.51 -0.28
N ASP A 2 17.55 -11.61 -1.13
CA ASP A 2 16.99 -10.26 -1.19
C ASP A 2 15.60 -10.32 -1.84
N LYS A 3 14.57 -9.92 -1.09
CA LYS A 3 13.19 -9.92 -1.57
C LYS A 3 12.81 -8.65 -2.32
N ARG A 4 13.64 -7.60 -2.21
CA ARG A 4 13.32 -6.31 -2.79
C ARG A 4 13.00 -6.34 -4.28
N PRO A 5 13.74 -7.08 -5.14
CA PRO A 5 13.40 -7.15 -6.57
C PRO A 5 12.03 -7.74 -6.86
N PHE A 6 11.46 -8.48 -5.91
CA PHE A 6 10.18 -9.18 -6.04
C PHE A 6 9.08 -8.56 -5.18
N THR A 7 9.25 -7.30 -4.76
CA THR A 7 8.33 -6.62 -3.84
C THR A 7 7.77 -5.34 -4.46
N CYS A 8 6.47 -5.17 -4.36
CA CYS A 8 5.75 -3.96 -4.75
C CYS A 8 5.08 -3.36 -3.51
N CYS A 9 5.18 -2.06 -3.32
CA CYS A 9 4.46 -1.36 -2.26
C CYS A 9 3.37 -0.46 -2.84
N PHE A 10 2.48 0.00 -1.94
CA PHE A 10 1.32 0.81 -2.31
C PHE A 10 1.23 2.01 -1.39
N THR A 11 0.80 3.15 -1.93
CA THR A 11 0.55 4.36 -1.15
C THR A 11 -0.57 5.17 -1.79
N GLY A 12 -1.43 5.77 -0.99
CA GLY A 12 -2.55 6.55 -1.51
C GLY A 12 -3.26 7.33 -0.42
N HIS A 13 -4.20 8.14 -0.84
CA HIS A 13 -4.93 9.01 0.07
C HIS A 13 -5.92 8.24 0.95
N ARG A 14 -6.16 8.78 2.14
CA ARG A 14 -7.15 8.25 3.09
C ARG A 14 -8.58 8.44 2.62
N ASN A 15 -8.84 9.49 1.86
CA ASN A 15 -10.16 9.81 1.34
C ASN A 15 -10.20 9.55 -0.16
N LEU A 16 -10.93 8.54 -0.55
CA LEU A 16 -11.11 8.20 -1.96
C LEU A 16 -12.43 8.81 -2.45
N PRO A 17 -12.53 9.17 -3.74
CA PRO A 17 -13.80 9.65 -4.30
C PRO A 17 -14.89 8.59 -4.14
N ALA A 18 -16.07 9.04 -3.67
CA ALA A 18 -17.19 8.14 -3.45
C ALA A 18 -17.58 7.40 -4.73
N GLY A 19 -17.82 6.10 -4.63
CA GLY A 19 -18.27 5.27 -5.75
C GLY A 19 -17.21 4.92 -6.77
N GLN A 20 -15.94 5.30 -6.53
CA GLN A 20 -14.87 5.04 -7.49
C GLN A 20 -13.90 3.92 -7.07
N GLU A 21 -14.20 3.22 -5.98
CA GLU A 21 -13.29 2.19 -5.46
C GLU A 21 -13.01 1.08 -6.49
N GLU A 22 -14.04 0.62 -7.21
CA GLU A 22 -13.86 -0.43 -8.23
C GLU A 22 -13.00 0.07 -9.40
N GLU A 23 -13.16 1.33 -9.81
CA GLU A 23 -12.35 1.91 -10.89
C GLU A 23 -10.90 2.08 -10.44
N ILE A 24 -10.67 2.53 -9.21
CA ILE A 24 -9.32 2.65 -8.63
C ILE A 24 -8.64 1.28 -8.63
N TRP A 25 -9.34 0.27 -8.12
CA TRP A 25 -8.79 -1.08 -8.09
C TRP A 25 -8.50 -1.61 -9.51
N ARG A 26 -9.41 -1.37 -10.45
CA ARG A 26 -9.19 -1.80 -11.84
C ARG A 26 -7.88 -1.25 -12.38
N ARG A 27 -7.61 0.01 -12.09
CA ARG A 27 -6.37 0.66 -12.52
C ARG A 27 -5.13 0.07 -11.84
N VAL A 28 -5.23 -0.16 -10.55
CA VAL A 28 -4.14 -0.83 -9.80
C VAL A 28 -3.90 -2.22 -10.36
N HIS A 29 -4.96 -2.98 -10.60
CA HIS A 29 -4.85 -4.34 -11.10
C HIS A 29 -4.22 -4.39 -12.50
N THR A 30 -4.52 -3.43 -13.34
CA THR A 30 -3.91 -3.32 -14.67
C THR A 30 -2.38 -3.18 -14.58
N CYS A 31 -1.88 -2.42 -13.60
CA CYS A 31 -0.44 -2.31 -13.34
C CYS A 31 0.12 -3.58 -12.72
N LEU A 32 -0.67 -4.26 -11.91
CA LEU A 32 -0.23 -5.39 -11.10
C LEU A 32 -0.01 -6.66 -11.93
N GLU A 33 -0.86 -6.94 -12.92
CA GLU A 33 -0.77 -8.18 -13.69
C GLU A 33 0.59 -8.39 -14.36
N PRO A 34 1.18 -7.40 -15.05
CA PRO A 34 2.52 -7.58 -15.59
C PRO A 34 3.58 -7.85 -14.53
N LEU A 35 3.44 -7.25 -13.35
CA LEU A 35 4.38 -7.47 -12.25
C LEU A 35 4.29 -8.90 -11.73
N LEU A 36 3.09 -9.44 -11.62
CA LEU A 36 2.90 -10.85 -11.24
C LEU A 36 3.56 -11.77 -12.25
N GLU A 37 3.44 -11.49 -13.54
CA GLU A 37 4.08 -12.26 -14.59
C GLU A 37 5.60 -12.19 -14.53
N GLU A 38 6.15 -11.05 -14.09
CA GLU A 38 7.60 -10.87 -13.89
C GLU A 38 8.13 -11.58 -12.65
N GLY A 39 7.26 -12.11 -11.80
CA GLY A 39 7.68 -12.82 -10.59
C GLY A 39 7.58 -12.00 -9.29
N VAL A 40 6.98 -10.80 -9.33
CA VAL A 40 6.70 -10.05 -8.10
C VAL A 40 5.70 -10.84 -7.28
N ARG A 41 6.00 -11.06 -6.00
CA ARG A 41 5.19 -11.91 -5.13
C ARG A 41 4.97 -11.35 -3.73
N TYR A 42 5.68 -10.31 -3.33
CA TYR A 42 5.51 -9.64 -2.04
C TYR A 42 4.87 -8.28 -2.25
N PHE A 43 3.83 -7.99 -1.45
CA PHE A 43 3.03 -6.78 -1.60
C PHE A 43 2.89 -6.09 -0.26
N GLY A 44 3.48 -4.89 -0.16
CA GLY A 44 3.51 -4.12 1.07
C GLY A 44 2.43 -3.06 1.13
N VAL A 45 1.62 -3.07 2.18
CA VAL A 45 0.57 -2.09 2.43
C VAL A 45 0.75 -1.43 3.78
N GLY A 46 0.34 -0.18 3.89
CA GLY A 46 0.62 0.64 5.08
C GLY A 46 -0.45 0.64 6.14
N GLY A 47 -1.61 0.07 5.87
CA GLY A 47 -2.68 -0.05 6.86
C GLY A 47 -3.46 1.23 7.14
N ALA A 48 -3.31 2.29 6.35
CA ALA A 48 -4.11 3.50 6.50
C ALA A 48 -5.52 3.30 5.97
N LEU A 49 -6.41 4.23 6.32
CA LEU A 49 -7.75 4.29 5.74
C LEU A 49 -7.68 4.58 4.24
N GLY A 50 -8.76 4.30 3.54
CA GLY A 50 -8.90 4.64 2.12
C GLY A 50 -8.13 3.70 1.22
N PHE A 51 -7.17 4.22 0.48
CA PHE A 51 -6.46 3.46 -0.54
C PHE A 51 -5.78 2.20 0.02
N ASP A 52 -5.08 2.33 1.15
CA ASP A 52 -4.38 1.20 1.76
C ASP A 52 -5.34 0.05 2.11
N THR A 53 -6.48 0.39 2.71
CA THR A 53 -7.51 -0.60 3.07
C THR A 53 -8.10 -1.25 1.82
N LEU A 54 -8.45 -0.45 0.81
CA LEU A 54 -8.98 -0.96 -0.45
C LEU A 54 -8.02 -1.96 -1.09
N VAL A 55 -6.77 -1.57 -1.24
CA VAL A 55 -5.75 -2.41 -1.87
C VAL A 55 -5.52 -3.68 -1.06
N ALA A 56 -5.40 -3.56 0.26
CA ALA A 56 -5.18 -4.73 1.12
C ALA A 56 -6.30 -5.76 0.96
N GLU A 57 -7.55 -5.31 1.00
CA GLU A 57 -8.70 -6.21 0.83
C GLU A 57 -8.72 -6.86 -0.55
N LYS A 58 -8.44 -6.10 -1.59
CA LYS A 58 -8.41 -6.62 -2.96
C LYS A 58 -7.24 -7.57 -3.21
N LEU A 59 -6.08 -7.30 -2.63
CA LEU A 59 -4.93 -8.22 -2.71
C LEU A 59 -5.23 -9.54 -2.00
N LEU A 60 -5.88 -9.48 -0.83
CA LEU A 60 -6.29 -10.69 -0.11
C LEU A 60 -7.25 -11.54 -0.94
N ALA A 61 -8.20 -10.90 -1.61
CA ALA A 61 -9.11 -11.60 -2.50
C ALA A 61 -8.37 -12.22 -3.70
N LEU A 62 -7.47 -11.46 -4.31
CA LEU A 62 -6.69 -11.92 -5.46
C LEU A 62 -5.79 -13.10 -5.09
N ARG A 63 -5.25 -13.12 -3.88
CA ARG A 63 -4.39 -14.20 -3.39
C ARG A 63 -5.08 -15.57 -3.44
N GLU A 64 -6.40 -15.62 -3.33
CA GLU A 64 -7.12 -16.88 -3.41
C GLU A 64 -6.93 -17.58 -4.75
N SER A 65 -6.81 -16.83 -5.84
CA SER A 65 -6.51 -17.36 -7.17
C SER A 65 -5.01 -17.30 -7.52
N ARG A 66 -4.21 -16.64 -6.72
CA ARG A 66 -2.75 -16.47 -6.91
C ARG A 66 -2.04 -16.80 -5.59
N PRO A 67 -2.01 -18.08 -5.18
CA PRO A 67 -1.56 -18.46 -3.82
C PRO A 67 -0.08 -18.19 -3.55
N GLN A 68 0.73 -17.87 -4.56
CA GLN A 68 2.11 -17.46 -4.38
C GLN A 68 2.28 -16.06 -3.79
N MET A 69 1.21 -15.23 -3.82
CA MET A 69 1.26 -13.87 -3.30
C MET A 69 1.43 -13.87 -1.77
N ARG A 70 2.25 -12.96 -1.28
CA ARG A 70 2.46 -12.71 0.15
C ARG A 70 2.20 -11.24 0.43
N ILE A 71 1.34 -10.96 1.39
CA ILE A 71 0.92 -9.59 1.72
C ILE A 71 1.48 -9.23 3.09
N ILE A 72 2.20 -8.11 3.13
CA ILE A 72 2.86 -7.61 4.33
C ILE A 72 2.21 -6.30 4.73
N LEU A 73 1.69 -6.25 5.96
CA LEU A 73 1.13 -5.04 6.54
C LEU A 73 2.21 -4.35 7.37
N VAL A 74 2.54 -3.12 7.00
CA VAL A 74 3.56 -2.33 7.69
C VAL A 74 2.86 -1.20 8.43
N GLN A 75 2.80 -1.31 9.75
CA GLN A 75 2.14 -0.35 10.62
C GLN A 75 3.12 0.70 11.12
N PRO A 76 2.69 1.96 11.34
CA PRO A 76 3.58 2.98 11.88
C PRO A 76 3.95 2.72 13.35
N PHE A 77 2.98 2.36 14.19
CA PHE A 77 3.19 2.03 15.61
C PHE A 77 1.97 1.24 16.11
N PRO A 78 2.11 0.45 17.18
CA PRO A 78 0.98 -0.29 17.73
C PRO A 78 -0.14 0.66 18.19
N GLY A 79 -1.38 0.34 17.83
CA GLY A 79 -2.54 1.14 18.23
C GLY A 79 -2.76 2.40 17.41
N TYR A 80 -2.14 2.51 16.24
CA TYR A 80 -2.27 3.70 15.38
C TYR A 80 -3.72 3.96 14.95
N GLN A 81 -4.59 2.96 15.01
CA GLN A 81 -6.00 3.06 14.63
C GLN A 81 -6.95 3.31 15.81
N SER A 82 -6.41 3.66 16.97
CA SER A 82 -7.22 3.78 18.21
C SER A 82 -8.32 4.83 18.14
N ARG A 83 -8.17 5.87 17.31
CA ARG A 83 -9.15 6.95 17.15
C ARG A 83 -10.11 6.73 15.97
N TRP A 84 -9.99 5.61 15.29
CA TRP A 84 -10.89 5.27 14.21
C TRP A 84 -12.25 4.83 14.75
N THR A 85 -13.28 4.85 13.89
CA THR A 85 -14.59 4.31 14.27
C THR A 85 -14.51 2.81 14.51
N HIS A 86 -15.47 2.25 15.22
CA HIS A 86 -15.53 0.80 15.45
C HIS A 86 -15.58 0.03 14.13
N ALA A 87 -16.34 0.51 13.15
CA ALA A 87 -16.42 -0.11 11.84
C ALA A 87 -15.07 -0.11 11.12
N GLN A 88 -14.35 1.01 11.19
CA GLN A 88 -13.02 1.13 10.59
C GLN A 88 -12.00 0.23 11.29
N GLN A 89 -12.06 0.15 12.61
CA GLN A 89 -11.19 -0.75 13.38
C GLN A 89 -11.49 -2.21 13.07
N ALA A 90 -12.75 -2.57 12.93
CA ALA A 90 -13.13 -3.95 12.58
C ALA A 90 -12.61 -4.34 11.20
N ARG A 91 -12.68 -3.43 10.25
CA ARG A 91 -12.15 -3.64 8.89
C ARG A 91 -10.64 -3.84 8.91
N ALA A 92 -9.93 -3.00 9.66
CA ALA A 92 -8.48 -3.11 9.83
C ALA A 92 -8.09 -4.43 10.49
N ALA A 93 -8.81 -4.84 11.53
CA ALA A 93 -8.56 -6.10 12.22
C ALA A 93 -8.77 -7.30 11.30
N ALA A 94 -9.78 -7.26 10.44
CA ALA A 94 -10.05 -8.33 9.48
C ALA A 94 -8.90 -8.48 8.48
N VAL A 95 -8.34 -7.37 8.01
CA VAL A 95 -7.16 -7.37 7.14
C VAL A 95 -5.95 -7.94 7.87
N GLU A 96 -5.68 -7.43 9.08
CA GLU A 96 -4.53 -7.86 9.89
C GLU A 96 -4.55 -9.36 10.16
N ALA A 97 -5.72 -9.93 10.39
CA ALA A 97 -5.86 -11.35 10.67
C ALA A 97 -5.53 -12.25 9.46
N ARG A 98 -5.57 -11.70 8.24
CA ARG A 98 -5.42 -12.49 7.02
C ARG A 98 -4.10 -12.26 6.29
N VAL A 99 -3.38 -11.18 6.55
CA VAL A 99 -2.09 -10.92 5.91
C VAL A 99 -1.04 -11.95 6.35
N ASP A 100 0.01 -12.10 5.57
CA ASP A 100 1.05 -13.08 5.83
C ASP A 100 2.05 -12.61 6.89
N LYS A 101 2.23 -11.30 7.05
CA LYS A 101 3.15 -10.72 8.02
C LYS A 101 2.70 -9.32 8.43
N VAL A 102 2.90 -9.00 9.69
CA VAL A 102 2.66 -7.65 10.24
C VAL A 102 3.97 -7.13 10.82
N VAL A 103 4.33 -5.90 10.45
CA VAL A 103 5.54 -5.22 10.95
C VAL A 103 5.10 -3.88 11.54
N ALA A 104 5.57 -3.55 12.74
CA ALA A 104 5.42 -2.21 13.31
C ALA A 104 6.78 -1.50 13.26
N CYS A 105 6.84 -0.35 12.59
CA CYS A 105 8.10 0.35 12.37
C CYS A 105 8.63 1.04 13.61
N CYS A 106 7.73 1.63 14.41
CA CYS A 106 8.10 2.38 15.60
C CYS A 106 7.29 1.90 16.81
N GLN A 107 7.76 2.19 18.01
CA GLN A 107 7.03 1.88 19.24
C GLN A 107 6.24 3.08 19.74
N THR A 108 6.64 4.29 19.37
CA THR A 108 6.01 5.53 19.87
C THR A 108 5.20 6.20 18.77
N PRO A 109 4.04 6.80 19.13
CA PRO A 109 3.23 7.56 18.19
C PRO A 109 3.96 8.81 17.68
N GLY A 110 3.47 9.36 16.58
CA GLY A 110 3.90 10.62 16.05
C GLY A 110 4.04 10.61 14.54
N ARG A 111 4.19 11.81 13.98
CA ARG A 111 4.31 11.99 12.53
C ARG A 111 5.51 11.21 11.96
N GLU A 112 6.63 11.20 12.69
CA GLU A 112 7.83 10.50 12.23
C GLU A 112 7.58 8.99 12.06
N ALA A 113 6.72 8.40 12.88
CA ALA A 113 6.38 6.99 12.76
C ALA A 113 5.68 6.70 11.42
N PHE A 114 4.78 7.58 10.98
CA PHE A 114 4.12 7.44 9.68
C PHE A 114 5.11 7.57 8.53
N LEU A 115 6.03 8.53 8.61
CA LEU A 115 7.06 8.71 7.59
C LEU A 115 8.04 7.53 7.57
N ALA A 116 8.40 7.02 8.75
CA ALA A 116 9.27 5.84 8.86
C ALA A 116 8.61 4.61 8.22
N ARG A 117 7.30 4.42 8.45
CA ARG A 117 6.53 3.34 7.81
C ARG A 117 6.58 3.48 6.30
N ASP A 118 6.35 4.69 5.79
CA ASP A 118 6.36 4.95 4.36
C ASP A 118 7.73 4.65 3.75
N ARG A 119 8.80 5.08 4.40
CA ARG A 119 10.17 4.78 3.95
C ARG A 119 10.46 3.28 4.00
N HIS A 120 10.00 2.59 5.03
CA HIS A 120 10.18 1.14 5.15
C HIS A 120 9.55 0.41 3.96
N LEU A 121 8.34 0.80 3.58
CA LEU A 121 7.67 0.23 2.41
C LEU A 121 8.49 0.42 1.14
N VAL A 122 8.96 1.63 0.89
CA VAL A 122 9.74 1.96 -0.30
C VAL A 122 11.09 1.25 -0.29
N ASP A 123 11.80 1.29 0.83
CA ASP A 123 13.14 0.73 0.94
C ASP A 123 13.16 -0.79 0.71
N GLY A 124 12.05 -1.46 1.02
CA GLY A 124 11.91 -2.90 0.83
C GLY A 124 11.36 -3.31 -0.53
N SER A 125 11.16 -2.36 -1.44
CA SER A 125 10.44 -2.60 -2.71
C SER A 125 11.25 -2.19 -3.92
N SER A 126 10.89 -2.74 -5.07
CA SER A 126 11.43 -2.35 -6.38
C SER A 126 10.41 -1.59 -7.22
N CYS A 127 9.14 -1.62 -6.83
CA CYS A 127 8.09 -0.88 -7.52
C CYS A 127 7.04 -0.38 -6.53
N CYS A 128 6.31 0.64 -6.96
CA CYS A 128 5.29 1.30 -6.15
C CYS A 128 4.09 1.67 -7.02
N ILE A 129 2.90 1.31 -6.57
CA ILE A 129 1.65 1.71 -7.21
C ILE A 129 0.93 2.67 -6.26
N ALA A 130 0.58 3.85 -6.75
CA ALA A 130 0.07 4.93 -5.92
C ALA A 130 -1.22 5.52 -6.46
N TRP A 131 -2.01 6.08 -5.55
CA TRP A 131 -3.14 6.96 -5.87
C TRP A 131 -2.85 8.32 -5.23
N CYS A 132 -2.36 9.26 -6.02
CA CYS A 132 -1.93 10.56 -5.52
C CYS A 132 -2.44 11.70 -6.41
N THR A 133 -3.33 12.53 -5.86
CA THR A 133 -3.93 13.68 -6.56
C THR A 133 -3.40 15.01 -6.05
N ARG A 134 -2.47 14.99 -5.10
CA ARG A 134 -1.93 16.20 -4.45
C ARG A 134 -0.42 16.26 -4.60
N THR A 135 0.11 17.48 -4.48
CA THR A 135 1.55 17.74 -4.55
C THR A 135 2.19 17.79 -3.15
N THR A 136 1.39 17.76 -2.10
CA THR A 136 1.84 17.77 -0.70
C THR A 136 1.16 16.67 0.11
N GLY A 137 1.67 16.42 1.31
CA GLY A 137 1.14 15.42 2.22
C GLY A 137 1.91 14.11 2.16
N GLY A 138 1.47 13.15 2.96
CA GLY A 138 2.18 11.88 3.14
C GLY A 138 2.31 11.04 1.89
N THR A 139 1.23 10.95 1.09
CA THR A 139 1.26 10.18 -0.16
C THR A 139 2.22 10.80 -1.17
N ALA A 140 2.17 12.13 -1.33
CA ALA A 140 3.08 12.83 -2.23
C ALA A 140 4.55 12.67 -1.78
N TYR A 141 4.79 12.75 -0.47
CA TYR A 141 6.10 12.49 0.11
C TYR A 141 6.62 11.10 -0.26
N THR A 142 5.78 10.08 -0.04
CA THR A 142 6.15 8.69 -0.31
C THR A 142 6.44 8.49 -1.79
N LEU A 143 5.63 9.08 -2.65
CA LEU A 143 5.80 8.98 -4.09
C LEU A 143 7.13 9.57 -4.54
N ARG A 144 7.47 10.77 -4.03
CA ARG A 144 8.76 11.41 -4.32
C ARG A 144 9.93 10.58 -3.80
N TYR A 145 9.79 10.04 -2.59
CA TYR A 145 10.81 9.19 -2.01
C TYR A 145 11.03 7.94 -2.85
N ALA A 146 9.96 7.30 -3.31
CA ALA A 146 10.05 6.12 -4.18
C ALA A 146 10.78 6.45 -5.49
N GLN A 147 10.46 7.60 -6.10
CA GLN A 147 11.15 8.05 -7.32
C GLN A 147 12.63 8.30 -7.07
N LYS A 148 12.96 8.96 -5.97
CA LYS A 148 14.34 9.24 -5.57
C LYS A 148 15.14 7.97 -5.34
N GLN A 149 14.52 6.93 -4.78
CA GLN A 149 15.16 5.66 -4.52
C GLN A 149 15.23 4.77 -5.78
N GLY A 150 14.71 5.22 -6.90
CA GLY A 150 14.82 4.52 -8.18
C GLY A 150 13.77 3.44 -8.41
N LEU A 151 12.69 3.41 -7.65
CA LEU A 151 11.60 2.46 -7.89
C LEU A 151 10.90 2.76 -9.21
N ARG A 152 10.34 1.71 -9.83
CA ARG A 152 9.35 1.87 -10.88
C ARG A 152 8.06 2.34 -10.20
N VAL A 153 7.49 3.45 -10.66
CA VAL A 153 6.35 4.07 -9.99
C VAL A 153 5.20 4.29 -10.97
N TRP A 154 4.00 3.88 -10.56
CA TRP A 154 2.76 4.17 -11.30
C TRP A 154 1.82 4.95 -10.39
N ASN A 155 1.46 6.16 -10.80
CA ASN A 155 0.42 6.93 -10.12
C ASN A 155 -0.89 6.77 -10.88
N VAL A 156 -1.74 5.89 -10.40
CA VAL A 156 -2.99 5.52 -11.10
C VAL A 156 -4.10 6.57 -10.97
N ALA A 157 -3.84 7.66 -10.24
CA ALA A 157 -4.75 8.79 -10.18
C ALA A 157 -4.70 9.66 -11.44
N LEU A 158 -3.60 9.57 -12.20
CA LEU A 158 -3.46 10.35 -13.43
C LEU A 158 -4.38 9.76 -14.50
N THR A 159 -5.27 10.60 -15.04
CA THR A 159 -6.23 10.17 -16.06
C THR A 159 -5.56 10.02 -17.41
N GLY A 160 -5.77 8.85 -18.04
CA GLY A 160 -5.33 8.58 -19.41
C GLY A 160 -3.87 8.25 -19.59
N GLU A 161 -3.03 8.59 -18.63
CA GLU A 161 -1.61 8.31 -18.67
C GLU A 161 -1.13 7.90 -17.28
N TRP A 162 -0.63 6.72 -17.18
CA TRP A 162 -0.07 6.15 -15.96
C TRP A 162 1.41 6.44 -15.91
N ALA A 163 1.74 7.59 -15.95
CA ALA A 163 3.15 7.89 -16.12
C ALA A 163 4.01 7.45 -14.99
#